data_c1536e64faaef7bac3661c9ff81d5fc5
#
_entry.id   c1536e64faaef7bac3661c9ff81d5fc5
#
_cell.length_a   1.000
_cell.length_b   1.000
_cell.length_c   1.000
_cell.angle_alpha   90.00
_cell.angle_beta   90.00
_cell.angle_gamma   90.00
#
_symmetry.space_group_name_H-M   'P 1'
#
loop_
_entity.id
_entity.type
_entity.pdbx_description
1 polymer ?
#
loop_
_entity_poly.entity_id
_entity_poly.type
_entity_poly.pdbx_seq_one_letter_code
_entity_poly.pdbx_strand_id
1 'polypeptide(L)'
;MHEWFEYVCDGRFNPGLPIVTTLHVSGLHSGIEEFRAIHPDAPSVPSMHYVAISEYQRRQYAHLIPVAKTIPHGLDTSEYPFNERPDSADYLFNIGRITWVKGQDSAIDVAKKSGSKLILAGCVQEKAEDKAYFERLGKSIDLVIDVARHPVDRTYYEDVMKPILSRNEQIIYIGELSTAAKKYWFRHARATLFPIRWGEPFGMVLIESMASGTPILAFREGSVPEIVIDGVTGFVVDSVGAMIRAVERIEHLDRRKCRRHVDEYFSIGGMAESYAELYAELADAADLSEAPASDRSVSRGSLHIQGINA
;
A
#
# COMPACT_ATOMS: atom_id res chain seq x y z
N MET A 1 1.86 -17.81 -8.34
CA MET A 1 3.29 -17.41 -8.20
C MET A 1 4.22 -18.63 -8.31
N HIS A 2 3.91 -19.74 -7.64
CA HIS A 2 4.69 -21.00 -7.72
C HIS A 2 4.88 -21.49 -9.16
N GLU A 3 3.81 -21.69 -9.92
CA GLU A 3 3.88 -22.20 -11.31
C GLU A 3 4.69 -21.32 -12.27
N TRP A 4 4.63 -19.99 -12.09
CA TRP A 4 5.45 -19.06 -12.89
C TRP A 4 6.93 -19.21 -12.57
N PHE A 5 7.29 -19.28 -11.29
CA PHE A 5 8.67 -19.50 -10.88
C PHE A 5 9.23 -20.82 -11.41
N GLU A 6 8.48 -21.91 -11.28
CA GLU A 6 8.87 -23.21 -11.83
C GLU A 6 9.07 -23.15 -13.34
N TYR A 7 8.15 -22.49 -14.06
CA TYR A 7 8.21 -22.37 -15.51
C TYR A 7 9.45 -21.59 -16.00
N VAL A 8 9.87 -20.57 -15.26
CA VAL A 8 11.07 -19.77 -15.57
C VAL A 8 12.35 -20.50 -15.15
N CYS A 9 12.34 -21.14 -13.97
CA CYS A 9 13.53 -21.76 -13.39
C CYS A 9 13.92 -23.11 -14.02
N ASP A 10 12.96 -23.83 -14.60
CA ASP A 10 13.26 -25.09 -15.31
C ASP A 10 13.75 -24.90 -16.76
N GLY A 11 14.00 -23.66 -17.16
CA GLY A 11 14.54 -23.31 -18.48
C GLY A 11 13.52 -23.39 -19.62
N ARG A 12 12.25 -23.65 -19.33
CA ARG A 12 11.18 -23.68 -20.36
C ARG A 12 10.89 -22.29 -20.94
N PHE A 13 11.22 -21.24 -20.18
CA PHE A 13 11.09 -19.85 -20.61
C PHE A 13 12.45 -19.16 -20.58
N ASN A 14 13.08 -19.04 -21.74
CA ASN A 14 14.31 -18.23 -21.92
C ASN A 14 14.11 -17.31 -23.13
N PRO A 15 13.62 -16.09 -22.93
CA PRO A 15 13.40 -15.15 -24.02
C PRO A 15 14.70 -14.54 -24.58
N GLY A 16 15.88 -14.87 -24.03
CA GLY A 16 17.13 -14.17 -24.32
C GLY A 16 17.17 -12.73 -23.79
N LEU A 17 16.20 -12.34 -22.98
CA LEU A 17 16.05 -10.99 -22.44
C LEU A 17 16.02 -11.02 -20.89
N PRO A 18 16.46 -9.93 -20.24
CA PRO A 18 16.29 -9.78 -18.78
C PRO A 18 14.83 -9.82 -18.38
N ILE A 19 14.52 -10.54 -17.29
CA ILE A 19 13.18 -10.65 -16.72
C ILE A 19 13.14 -9.87 -15.41
N VAL A 20 12.26 -8.88 -15.30
CA VAL A 20 12.04 -8.11 -14.06
C VAL A 20 10.80 -8.62 -13.35
N THR A 21 10.97 -9.02 -12.10
CA THR A 21 9.89 -9.51 -11.24
C THR A 21 9.71 -8.61 -10.03
N THR A 22 8.55 -7.96 -9.90
CA THR A 22 8.22 -7.16 -8.73
C THR A 22 7.65 -8.02 -7.62
N LEU A 23 8.20 -7.87 -6.41
CA LEU A 23 7.77 -8.59 -5.22
C LEU A 23 6.62 -7.84 -4.56
N HIS A 24 5.47 -8.51 -4.36
CA HIS A 24 4.28 -7.88 -3.76
C HIS A 24 3.90 -8.42 -2.39
N VAL A 25 4.61 -9.43 -1.90
CA VAL A 25 4.32 -10.09 -0.63
C VAL A 25 5.51 -9.98 0.32
N SER A 26 5.28 -10.16 1.61
CA SER A 26 6.35 -10.26 2.61
C SER A 26 7.25 -11.47 2.33
N GLY A 27 8.56 -11.33 2.53
CA GLY A 27 9.52 -12.42 2.40
C GLY A 27 9.19 -13.62 3.28
N LEU A 28 8.68 -13.37 4.49
CA LEU A 28 8.26 -14.40 5.43
C LEU A 28 7.05 -15.25 4.98
N HIS A 29 6.28 -14.76 4.01
CA HIS A 29 5.05 -15.41 3.52
C HIS A 29 5.13 -15.72 2.02
N SER A 30 6.32 -15.61 1.43
CA SER A 30 6.50 -15.78 -0.01
C SER A 30 6.59 -17.24 -0.45
N GLY A 31 6.83 -18.17 0.46
CA GLY A 31 7.19 -19.56 0.13
C GLY A 31 8.55 -19.68 -0.56
N ILE A 32 9.38 -18.62 -0.57
CA ILE A 32 10.68 -18.62 -1.24
C ILE A 32 11.65 -19.61 -0.59
N GLU A 33 11.60 -19.78 0.73
CA GLU A 33 12.46 -20.78 1.41
C GLU A 33 12.11 -22.20 0.96
N GLU A 34 10.82 -22.52 0.86
CA GLU A 34 10.34 -23.81 0.35
C GLU A 34 10.72 -23.96 -1.13
N PHE A 35 10.54 -22.89 -1.92
CA PHE A 35 10.92 -22.87 -3.32
C PHE A 35 12.42 -23.11 -3.51
N ARG A 36 13.29 -22.46 -2.71
CA ARG A 36 14.75 -22.68 -2.75
C ARG A 36 15.18 -24.09 -2.34
N ALA A 37 14.45 -24.72 -1.43
CA ALA A 37 14.72 -26.11 -1.06
C ALA A 37 14.48 -27.07 -2.22
N ILE A 38 13.51 -26.75 -3.09
CA ILE A 38 13.16 -27.53 -4.29
C ILE A 38 14.06 -27.12 -5.48
N HIS A 39 14.37 -25.83 -5.59
CA HIS A 39 15.11 -25.24 -6.70
C HIS A 39 16.31 -24.42 -6.20
N PRO A 40 17.39 -25.07 -5.71
CA PRO A 40 18.53 -24.40 -5.09
C PRO A 40 19.26 -23.43 -6.05
N ASP A 41 19.16 -23.66 -7.35
CA ASP A 41 19.82 -22.83 -8.37
C ASP A 41 18.91 -21.69 -8.91
N ALA A 42 17.65 -21.62 -8.48
CA ALA A 42 16.70 -20.60 -8.94
C ALA A 42 17.16 -19.14 -8.77
N PRO A 43 17.86 -18.77 -7.70
CA PRO A 43 18.43 -17.43 -7.53
C PRO A 43 19.56 -17.09 -8.51
N SER A 44 20.13 -18.10 -9.16
CA SER A 44 21.25 -17.95 -10.09
C SER A 44 20.84 -17.91 -11.56
N VAL A 45 19.53 -17.82 -11.85
CA VAL A 45 19.09 -17.55 -13.23
C VAL A 45 19.55 -16.15 -13.64
N PRO A 46 20.57 -16.02 -14.50
CA PRO A 46 21.23 -14.72 -14.75
C PRO A 46 20.31 -13.65 -15.32
N SER A 47 19.20 -14.07 -15.93
CA SER A 47 18.22 -13.17 -16.55
C SER A 47 17.12 -12.68 -15.60
N MET A 48 17.08 -13.14 -14.33
CA MET A 48 16.03 -12.73 -13.37
C MET A 48 16.51 -11.61 -12.46
N HIS A 49 15.76 -10.53 -12.45
CA HIS A 49 16.01 -9.34 -11.63
C HIS A 49 14.78 -9.05 -10.76
N TYR A 50 14.99 -8.94 -9.47
CA TYR A 50 13.89 -8.74 -8.50
C TYR A 50 13.82 -7.28 -8.08
N VAL A 51 12.61 -6.74 -8.00
CA VAL A 51 12.33 -5.39 -7.51
C VAL A 51 11.51 -5.49 -6.23
N ALA A 52 12.01 -4.88 -5.17
CA ALA A 52 11.26 -4.69 -3.94
C ALA A 52 10.45 -3.40 -3.98
N ILE A 53 9.34 -3.36 -3.25
CA ILE A 53 8.44 -2.20 -3.19
C ILE A 53 8.69 -1.32 -1.94
N SER A 54 9.59 -1.73 -1.06
CA SER A 54 10.08 -0.95 0.08
C SER A 54 11.46 -1.45 0.51
N GLU A 55 12.22 -0.64 1.23
CA GLU A 55 13.49 -1.07 1.82
C GLU A 55 13.27 -2.11 2.94
N TYR A 56 12.14 -2.03 3.65
CA TYR A 56 11.75 -3.08 4.59
C TYR A 56 11.63 -4.43 3.89
N GLN A 57 10.90 -4.49 2.77
CA GLN A 57 10.74 -5.72 2.01
C GLN A 57 12.08 -6.18 1.42
N ARG A 58 12.88 -5.27 0.86
CA ARG A 58 14.21 -5.58 0.34
C ARG A 58 15.07 -6.28 1.39
N ARG A 59 15.10 -5.77 2.63
CA ARG A 59 15.85 -6.40 3.73
C ARG A 59 15.34 -7.81 4.06
N GLN A 60 14.04 -8.07 3.95
CA GLN A 60 13.49 -9.41 4.16
C GLN A 60 13.94 -10.42 3.11
N TYR A 61 14.11 -9.97 1.87
CA TYR A 61 14.54 -10.82 0.77
C TYR A 61 16.07 -10.93 0.61
N ALA A 62 16.85 -10.06 1.24
CA ALA A 62 18.29 -9.92 0.99
C ALA A 62 19.12 -11.21 1.19
N HIS A 63 18.65 -12.11 2.06
CA HIS A 63 19.31 -13.42 2.29
C HIS A 63 18.74 -14.54 1.41
N LEU A 64 17.66 -14.28 0.67
CA LEU A 64 16.93 -15.25 -0.15
C LEU A 64 17.30 -15.10 -1.63
N ILE A 65 17.22 -13.88 -2.13
CA ILE A 65 17.42 -13.54 -3.55
C ILE A 65 18.10 -12.18 -3.72
N PRO A 66 18.85 -11.96 -4.79
CA PRO A 66 19.43 -10.64 -5.09
C PRO A 66 18.35 -9.67 -5.57
N VAL A 67 18.03 -8.67 -4.76
CA VAL A 67 17.09 -7.60 -5.14
C VAL A 67 17.87 -6.51 -5.89
N ALA A 68 17.54 -6.29 -7.14
CA ALA A 68 18.22 -5.36 -8.03
C ALA A 68 17.95 -3.88 -7.66
N LYS A 69 16.70 -3.53 -7.38
CA LYS A 69 16.29 -2.15 -7.06
C LYS A 69 15.09 -2.16 -6.12
N THR A 70 14.95 -1.11 -5.33
CA THR A 70 13.70 -0.81 -4.60
C THR A 70 12.95 0.26 -5.36
N ILE A 71 11.73 -0.04 -5.80
CA ILE A 71 10.84 0.88 -6.50
C ILE A 71 9.50 0.89 -5.76
N PRO A 72 9.21 1.94 -4.99
CA PRO A 72 7.93 2.08 -4.29
C PRO A 72 6.76 2.11 -5.25
N HIS A 73 5.60 1.64 -4.78
CA HIS A 73 4.37 1.85 -5.53
C HIS A 73 4.04 3.33 -5.66
N GLY A 74 3.51 3.70 -6.82
CA GLY A 74 2.96 5.02 -7.09
C GLY A 74 1.47 4.99 -7.36
N LEU A 75 0.83 6.15 -7.23
CA LEU A 75 -0.55 6.35 -7.64
C LEU A 75 -0.71 7.66 -8.43
N ASP A 76 -1.78 7.75 -9.22
CA ASP A 76 -2.17 9.00 -9.85
C ASP A 76 -2.96 9.83 -8.84
N THR A 77 -2.28 10.83 -8.28
CA THR A 77 -2.89 11.71 -7.28
C THR A 77 -4.02 12.57 -7.83
N SER A 78 -4.08 12.81 -9.14
CA SER A 78 -5.17 13.56 -9.76
C SER A 78 -6.53 12.87 -9.60
N GLU A 79 -6.51 11.54 -9.45
CA GLU A 79 -7.70 10.76 -9.17
C GLU A 79 -8.19 10.79 -7.72
N TYR A 80 -7.38 11.36 -6.80
CA TYR A 80 -7.72 11.47 -5.38
C TYR A 80 -8.15 12.90 -5.06
N PRO A 81 -9.44 13.13 -4.80
CA PRO A 81 -9.93 14.47 -4.48
C PRO A 81 -9.33 14.92 -3.16
N PHE A 82 -8.57 16.00 -3.22
CA PHE A 82 -7.96 16.63 -2.06
C PHE A 82 -8.94 17.50 -1.28
N ASN A 83 -8.88 17.46 0.04
CA ASN A 83 -9.61 18.35 0.91
C ASN A 83 -8.69 18.90 2.01
N GLU A 84 -8.44 20.17 1.94
CA GLU A 84 -7.60 20.87 2.91
C GLU A 84 -8.29 21.00 4.28
N ARG A 85 -9.60 21.19 4.26
CA ARG A 85 -10.43 21.34 5.47
C ARG A 85 -11.65 20.45 5.32
N PRO A 86 -11.64 19.23 5.88
CA PRO A 86 -12.81 18.39 5.83
C PRO A 86 -13.98 19.08 6.57
N ASP A 87 -15.02 19.42 5.80
CA ASP A 87 -16.22 20.00 6.36
C ASP A 87 -16.85 19.00 7.33
N SER A 88 -16.83 19.32 8.63
CA SER A 88 -17.62 18.70 9.70
C SER A 88 -17.59 17.17 9.85
N ALA A 89 -16.82 16.43 9.10
CA ALA A 89 -16.73 14.98 9.27
C ALA A 89 -15.66 14.64 10.31
N ASP A 90 -16.03 14.72 11.58
CA ASP A 90 -15.15 14.38 12.70
C ASP A 90 -15.15 12.87 12.95
N TYR A 91 -14.54 12.11 12.04
CA TYR A 91 -14.38 10.67 12.21
C TYR A 91 -12.97 10.19 11.88
N LEU A 92 -12.57 9.14 12.58
CA LEU A 92 -11.40 8.34 12.24
C LEU A 92 -11.83 7.26 11.23
N PHE A 93 -10.95 6.92 10.31
CA PHE A 93 -11.23 5.93 9.29
C PHE A 93 -10.26 4.76 9.39
N ASN A 94 -10.75 3.54 9.29
CA ASN A 94 -9.92 2.34 9.15
C ASN A 94 -10.46 1.50 8.00
N ILE A 95 -9.61 1.15 7.06
CA ILE A 95 -9.96 0.36 5.89
C ILE A 95 -8.95 -0.74 5.62
N GLY A 96 -9.46 -1.92 5.30
CA GLY A 96 -8.67 -3.09 4.96
C GLY A 96 -9.46 -4.38 5.17
N ARG A 97 -8.94 -5.51 4.70
CA ARG A 97 -9.54 -6.80 5.01
C ARG A 97 -9.77 -6.93 6.52
N ILE A 98 -10.92 -7.43 6.89
CA ILE A 98 -11.25 -7.63 8.31
C ILE A 98 -10.54 -8.90 8.79
N THR A 99 -9.40 -8.70 9.42
CA THR A 99 -8.54 -9.78 9.93
C THR A 99 -7.68 -9.27 11.08
N TRP A 100 -7.33 -10.14 12.00
CA TRP A 100 -6.60 -9.76 13.22
C TRP A 100 -5.29 -8.99 12.94
N VAL A 101 -4.59 -9.34 11.85
CA VAL A 101 -3.33 -8.66 11.49
C VAL A 101 -3.52 -7.21 11.09
N LYS A 102 -4.73 -6.80 10.68
CA LYS A 102 -5.05 -5.39 10.32
C LYS A 102 -5.48 -4.54 11.50
N GLY A 103 -5.73 -5.14 12.68
CA GLY A 103 -5.85 -4.44 13.95
C GLY A 103 -7.12 -3.61 14.14
N GLN A 104 -8.25 -4.00 13.54
CA GLN A 104 -9.52 -3.28 13.71
C GLN A 104 -9.97 -3.16 15.16
N ASP A 105 -9.68 -4.15 16.00
CA ASP A 105 -9.91 -4.10 17.44
C ASP A 105 -9.10 -2.98 18.11
N SER A 106 -7.84 -2.78 17.74
CA SER A 106 -7.04 -1.64 18.20
C SER A 106 -7.62 -0.31 17.72
N ALA A 107 -8.10 -0.22 16.48
CA ALA A 107 -8.75 0.98 15.96
C ALA A 107 -10.03 1.31 16.77
N ILE A 108 -10.84 0.30 17.11
CA ILE A 108 -12.02 0.44 17.96
C ILE A 108 -11.61 0.94 19.35
N ASP A 109 -10.58 0.35 19.95
CA ASP A 109 -10.08 0.76 21.27
C ASP A 109 -9.62 2.22 21.29
N VAL A 110 -8.91 2.65 20.23
CA VAL A 110 -8.47 4.03 20.04
C VAL A 110 -9.68 4.95 19.96
N ALA A 111 -10.66 4.65 19.13
CA ALA A 111 -11.85 5.47 18.94
C ALA A 111 -12.68 5.59 20.25
N LYS A 112 -12.92 4.46 20.93
CA LYS A 112 -13.68 4.46 22.19
C LYS A 112 -13.00 5.30 23.27
N LYS A 113 -11.68 5.16 23.43
CA LYS A 113 -10.93 5.86 24.48
C LYS A 113 -10.65 7.33 24.16
N SER A 114 -10.61 7.71 22.88
CA SER A 114 -10.48 9.13 22.45
C SER A 114 -11.83 9.83 22.30
N GLY A 115 -12.96 9.13 22.45
CA GLY A 115 -14.30 9.69 22.22
C GLY A 115 -14.60 9.99 20.76
N SER A 116 -13.79 9.48 19.82
CA SER A 116 -13.92 9.75 18.39
C SER A 116 -14.90 8.78 17.72
N LYS A 117 -15.63 9.24 16.71
CA LYS A 117 -16.35 8.35 15.80
C LYS A 117 -15.37 7.56 14.94
N LEU A 118 -15.66 6.29 14.69
CA LEU A 118 -14.86 5.43 13.81
C LEU A 118 -15.74 4.81 12.74
N ILE A 119 -15.29 4.98 11.51
CA ILE A 119 -15.81 4.26 10.35
C ILE A 119 -14.85 3.12 10.02
N LEU A 120 -15.36 1.90 10.02
CA LEU A 120 -14.66 0.69 9.62
C LEU A 120 -15.14 0.25 8.24
N ALA A 121 -14.21 -0.02 7.33
CA ALA A 121 -14.52 -0.54 6.01
C ALA A 121 -13.64 -1.73 5.62
N GLY A 122 -14.18 -2.67 4.87
CA GLY A 122 -13.42 -3.78 4.33
C GLY A 122 -14.22 -5.07 4.24
N CYS A 123 -13.72 -6.02 3.45
CA CYS A 123 -14.34 -7.34 3.31
C CYS A 123 -13.94 -8.29 4.44
N VAL A 124 -14.85 -9.17 4.81
CA VAL A 124 -14.59 -10.36 5.61
C VAL A 124 -14.38 -11.52 4.64
N GLN A 125 -13.19 -12.13 4.66
CA GLN A 125 -12.92 -13.26 3.79
C GLN A 125 -13.63 -14.54 4.28
N GLU A 126 -13.78 -15.53 3.40
CA GLU A 126 -14.43 -16.81 3.68
C GLU A 126 -13.62 -17.73 4.64
N LYS A 127 -12.55 -17.23 5.24
CA LYS A 127 -11.72 -17.94 6.20
C LYS A 127 -12.38 -17.98 7.58
N ALA A 128 -12.32 -19.12 8.25
CA ALA A 128 -12.95 -19.31 9.56
C ALA A 128 -12.41 -18.32 10.63
N GLU A 129 -11.09 -18.08 10.61
CA GLU A 129 -10.45 -17.14 11.53
C GLU A 129 -10.92 -15.70 11.33
N ASP A 130 -11.12 -15.26 10.08
CA ASP A 130 -11.57 -13.90 9.77
C ASP A 130 -13.04 -13.69 10.14
N LYS A 131 -13.90 -14.70 9.91
CA LYS A 131 -15.29 -14.70 10.36
C LYS A 131 -15.40 -14.65 11.89
N ALA A 132 -14.64 -15.48 12.59
CA ALA A 132 -14.60 -15.47 14.04
C ALA A 132 -14.05 -14.16 14.63
N TYR A 133 -13.09 -13.53 13.91
CA TYR A 133 -12.59 -12.21 14.29
C TYR A 133 -13.68 -11.15 14.12
N PHE A 134 -14.39 -11.13 13.00
CA PHE A 134 -15.50 -10.20 12.77
C PHE A 134 -16.64 -10.35 13.78
N GLU A 135 -17.01 -11.58 14.13
CA GLU A 135 -17.99 -11.85 15.18
C GLU A 135 -17.56 -11.25 16.53
N ARG A 136 -16.28 -11.35 16.89
CA ARG A 136 -15.76 -10.70 18.10
C ARG A 136 -15.82 -9.18 18.02
N LEU A 137 -15.48 -8.58 16.87
CA LEU A 137 -15.59 -7.14 16.65
C LEU A 137 -17.04 -6.67 16.76
N GLY A 138 -18.00 -7.49 16.30
CA GLY A 138 -19.43 -7.20 16.34
C GLY A 138 -19.95 -6.80 17.71
N LYS A 139 -19.31 -7.30 18.79
CA LYS A 139 -19.66 -6.90 20.19
C LYS A 139 -19.29 -5.46 20.51
N SER A 140 -18.49 -4.83 19.68
CA SER A 140 -17.97 -3.46 19.86
C SER A 140 -18.37 -2.52 18.74
N ILE A 141 -19.02 -3.01 17.70
CA ILE A 141 -19.58 -2.24 16.57
C ILE A 141 -21.03 -1.88 16.95
N ASP A 142 -21.33 -0.59 16.93
CA ASP A 142 -22.66 -0.08 17.31
C ASP A 142 -23.65 -0.19 16.13
N LEU A 143 -23.14 -0.12 14.89
CA LEU A 143 -23.99 -0.15 13.69
C LEU A 143 -23.27 -0.81 12.54
N VAL A 144 -23.99 -1.67 11.82
CA VAL A 144 -23.55 -2.30 10.56
C VAL A 144 -24.45 -1.80 9.42
N ILE A 145 -23.84 -1.19 8.41
CA ILE A 145 -24.50 -0.72 7.18
C ILE A 145 -23.66 -1.22 6.00
N ASP A 146 -24.29 -1.75 4.98
CA ASP A 146 -23.60 -2.08 3.73
C ASP A 146 -23.83 -0.97 2.69
N VAL A 147 -22.76 -0.25 2.36
CA VAL A 147 -22.80 0.82 1.35
C VAL A 147 -22.31 0.38 -0.04
N ALA A 148 -21.92 -0.87 -0.22
CA ALA A 148 -21.28 -1.36 -1.44
C ALA A 148 -22.17 -1.18 -2.71
N ARG A 149 -23.48 -1.16 -2.55
CA ARG A 149 -24.45 -1.04 -3.66
C ARG A 149 -24.84 0.39 -4.00
N HIS A 150 -24.41 1.37 -3.21
CA HIS A 150 -24.72 2.77 -3.50
C HIS A 150 -23.87 3.27 -4.67
N PRO A 151 -24.48 3.94 -5.68
CA PRO A 151 -23.72 4.56 -6.76
C PRO A 151 -22.79 5.65 -6.19
N VAL A 152 -21.60 5.76 -6.77
CA VAL A 152 -20.60 6.75 -6.36
C VAL A 152 -20.57 7.86 -7.39
N ASP A 153 -21.32 8.91 -7.11
CA ASP A 153 -21.43 10.09 -7.94
C ASP A 153 -21.24 11.38 -7.10
N ARG A 154 -21.60 12.53 -7.66
CA ARG A 154 -21.42 13.84 -7.00
C ARG A 154 -22.22 14.00 -5.72
N THR A 155 -23.31 13.25 -5.56
CA THR A 155 -24.19 13.31 -4.40
C THR A 155 -23.81 12.31 -3.31
N TYR A 156 -22.85 11.45 -3.55
CA TYR A 156 -22.45 10.37 -2.62
C TYR A 156 -22.18 10.85 -1.19
N TYR A 157 -21.58 12.04 -1.04
CA TYR A 157 -21.38 12.62 0.29
C TYR A 157 -22.70 12.95 0.98
N GLU A 158 -23.60 13.65 0.29
CA GLU A 158 -24.89 14.09 0.86
C GLU A 158 -25.84 12.91 1.09
N ASP A 159 -25.89 11.97 0.14
CA ASP A 159 -26.91 10.91 0.13
C ASP A 159 -26.49 9.67 0.93
N VAL A 160 -25.18 9.41 1.06
CA VAL A 160 -24.65 8.20 1.72
C VAL A 160 -23.86 8.55 2.98
N MET A 161 -22.82 9.38 2.85
CA MET A 161 -21.91 9.61 3.96
C MET A 161 -22.52 10.45 5.07
N LYS A 162 -23.12 11.57 4.74
CA LYS A 162 -23.67 12.52 5.70
C LYS A 162 -24.77 11.92 6.58
N PRO A 163 -25.75 11.13 6.07
CA PRO A 163 -26.72 10.42 6.89
C PRO A 163 -26.08 9.44 7.88
N ILE A 164 -24.99 8.74 7.47
CA ILE A 164 -24.27 7.81 8.32
C ILE A 164 -23.48 8.58 9.40
N LEU A 165 -22.79 9.65 9.01
CA LEU A 165 -21.96 10.44 9.91
C LEU A 165 -22.78 11.25 10.93
N SER A 166 -24.03 11.58 10.59
CA SER A 166 -24.98 12.28 11.49
C SER A 166 -25.58 11.40 12.59
N ARG A 167 -25.34 10.09 12.53
CA ARG A 167 -25.85 9.17 13.55
C ARG A 167 -25.07 9.32 14.85
N ASN A 168 -25.69 8.88 15.95
CA ASN A 168 -25.06 8.94 17.27
C ASN A 168 -24.11 7.78 17.55
N GLU A 169 -24.19 6.71 16.77
CA GLU A 169 -23.35 5.53 16.90
C GLU A 169 -21.86 5.91 16.70
N GLN A 170 -21.02 5.41 17.60
CA GLN A 170 -19.60 5.75 17.62
C GLN A 170 -18.80 4.87 16.66
N ILE A 171 -19.05 3.56 16.66
CA ILE A 171 -18.32 2.57 15.86
C ILE A 171 -19.26 2.03 14.79
N ILE A 172 -19.00 2.39 13.53
CA ILE A 172 -19.85 2.03 12.40
C ILE A 172 -19.05 1.21 11.40
N TYR A 173 -19.51 0.02 11.07
CA TYR A 173 -18.96 -0.78 9.99
C TYR A 173 -19.83 -0.60 8.72
N ILE A 174 -19.19 -0.26 7.60
CA ILE A 174 -19.89 0.13 6.37
C ILE A 174 -19.71 -0.86 5.21
N GLY A 175 -19.16 -2.06 5.48
CA GLY A 175 -18.92 -3.06 4.44
C GLY A 175 -17.69 -2.77 3.59
N GLU A 176 -17.63 -3.40 2.44
CA GLU A 176 -16.55 -3.23 1.47
C GLU A 176 -16.78 -1.99 0.60
N LEU A 177 -15.71 -1.28 0.29
CA LEU A 177 -15.77 -0.08 -0.55
C LEU A 177 -15.14 -0.31 -1.91
N SER A 178 -15.80 0.17 -2.96
CA SER A 178 -15.18 0.31 -4.28
C SER A 178 -14.03 1.32 -4.25
N THR A 179 -13.15 1.26 -5.26
CA THR A 179 -12.06 2.24 -5.42
C THR A 179 -12.57 3.68 -5.47
N ALA A 180 -13.72 3.92 -6.09
CA ALA A 180 -14.32 5.24 -6.15
C ALA A 180 -14.85 5.68 -4.77
N ALA A 181 -15.57 4.81 -4.06
CA ALA A 181 -16.15 5.12 -2.75
C ALA A 181 -15.07 5.43 -1.70
N LYS A 182 -14.00 4.62 -1.62
CA LYS A 182 -12.94 4.83 -0.61
C LYS A 182 -12.29 6.21 -0.72
N LYS A 183 -12.20 6.80 -1.91
CA LYS A 183 -11.65 8.15 -2.13
C LYS A 183 -12.47 9.22 -1.41
N TYR A 184 -13.81 9.09 -1.38
CA TYR A 184 -14.68 9.99 -0.60
C TYR A 184 -14.45 9.82 0.90
N TRP A 185 -14.38 8.58 1.39
CA TRP A 185 -14.16 8.31 2.82
C TRP A 185 -12.78 8.79 3.29
N PHE A 186 -11.72 8.62 2.50
CA PHE A 186 -10.43 9.23 2.82
C PHE A 186 -10.50 10.75 2.89
N ARG A 187 -11.04 11.38 1.85
CA ARG A 187 -11.08 12.83 1.72
C ARG A 187 -11.67 13.54 2.93
N HIS A 188 -12.71 12.97 3.53
CA HIS A 188 -13.46 13.57 4.62
C HIS A 188 -13.02 13.07 6.01
N ALA A 189 -12.19 12.06 6.11
CA ALA A 189 -11.70 11.57 7.39
C ALA A 189 -10.77 12.58 8.07
N ARG A 190 -10.86 12.63 9.40
CA ARG A 190 -9.93 13.38 10.24
C ARG A 190 -8.53 12.78 10.20
N ALA A 191 -8.44 11.45 10.30
CA ALA A 191 -7.23 10.66 10.08
C ALA A 191 -7.58 9.23 9.71
N THR A 192 -6.64 8.53 9.07
CA THR A 192 -6.73 7.08 8.86
C THR A 192 -5.94 6.35 9.92
N LEU A 193 -6.60 5.42 10.63
CA LEU A 193 -5.95 4.52 11.59
C LEU A 193 -5.39 3.29 10.86
N PHE A 194 -4.13 2.99 11.10
CA PHE A 194 -3.44 1.84 10.52
C PHE A 194 -2.68 1.05 11.60
N PRO A 195 -3.40 0.44 12.57
CA PRO A 195 -2.80 -0.30 13.68
C PRO A 195 -2.45 -1.73 13.30
N ILE A 196 -1.71 -1.88 12.21
CA ILE A 196 -1.32 -3.16 11.64
C ILE A 196 -0.35 -3.91 12.56
N ARG A 197 -0.44 -5.27 12.60
CA ARG A 197 0.34 -6.14 13.49
C ARG A 197 1.24 -7.10 12.74
N TRP A 198 1.58 -6.78 11.52
CA TRP A 198 2.47 -7.60 10.72
C TRP A 198 3.36 -6.72 9.86
N GLY A 199 4.46 -7.28 9.37
CA GLY A 199 5.35 -6.55 8.48
C GLY A 199 4.71 -6.24 7.13
N GLU A 200 3.99 -5.13 7.05
CA GLU A 200 3.39 -4.64 5.79
C GLU A 200 4.48 -4.36 4.76
N PRO A 201 4.43 -4.99 3.57
CA PRO A 201 5.44 -4.76 2.55
C PRO A 201 5.47 -3.34 2.00
N PHE A 202 4.29 -2.68 1.86
CA PHE A 202 4.18 -1.30 1.40
C PHE A 202 3.03 -0.54 2.07
N GLY A 203 1.79 -1.00 1.92
CA GLY A 203 0.62 -0.34 2.49
C GLY A 203 0.05 0.77 1.60
N MET A 204 -0.53 0.38 0.46
CA MET A 204 -1.22 1.30 -0.48
C MET A 204 -2.19 2.25 0.21
N VAL A 205 -2.91 1.80 1.24
CA VAL A 205 -3.84 2.60 2.06
C VAL A 205 -3.18 3.87 2.60
N LEU A 206 -1.89 3.83 2.93
CA LEU A 206 -1.16 4.97 3.47
C LEU A 206 -1.05 6.09 2.44
N ILE A 207 -0.60 5.77 1.23
CA ILE A 207 -0.45 6.76 0.15
C ILE A 207 -1.81 7.21 -0.41
N GLU A 208 -2.81 6.33 -0.47
CA GLU A 208 -4.18 6.68 -0.88
C GLU A 208 -4.83 7.69 0.07
N SER A 209 -4.67 7.48 1.37
CA SER A 209 -5.14 8.40 2.41
C SER A 209 -4.44 9.76 2.32
N MET A 210 -3.11 9.75 2.28
CA MET A 210 -2.31 10.98 2.19
C MET A 210 -2.53 11.74 0.88
N ALA A 211 -2.80 11.04 -0.25
CA ALA A 211 -3.18 11.67 -1.51
C ALA A 211 -4.47 12.49 -1.39
N SER A 212 -5.41 12.06 -0.56
CA SER A 212 -6.62 12.82 -0.24
C SER A 212 -6.39 13.92 0.82
N GLY A 213 -5.16 14.07 1.31
CA GLY A 213 -4.77 15.00 2.37
C GLY A 213 -4.98 14.45 3.78
N THR A 214 -5.41 13.21 3.95
CA THR A 214 -5.76 12.65 5.25
C THR A 214 -4.53 12.04 5.92
N PRO A 215 -4.13 12.54 7.11
CA PRO A 215 -2.97 12.05 7.83
C PRO A 215 -3.17 10.64 8.37
N ILE A 216 -2.05 9.98 8.68
CA ILE A 216 -2.01 8.60 9.12
C ILE A 216 -1.69 8.51 10.62
N LEU A 217 -2.39 7.66 11.34
CA LEU A 217 -1.98 7.18 12.66
C LEU A 217 -1.70 5.67 12.55
N ALA A 218 -0.44 5.28 12.60
CA ALA A 218 -0.02 3.90 12.32
C ALA A 218 0.88 3.32 13.40
N PHE A 219 0.84 2.00 13.56
CA PHE A 219 1.89 1.31 14.30
C PHE A 219 3.18 1.25 13.48
N ARG A 220 4.31 1.19 14.19
CA ARG A 220 5.67 1.12 13.62
C ARG A 220 5.94 -0.29 13.08
N GLU A 221 5.24 -0.68 12.04
CA GLU A 221 5.32 -2.01 11.47
C GLU A 221 5.67 -1.96 9.97
N GLY A 222 6.55 -2.87 9.57
CA GLY A 222 6.89 -3.02 8.15
C GLY A 222 7.47 -1.76 7.51
N SER A 223 6.92 -1.39 6.38
CA SER A 223 7.29 -0.20 5.59
C SER A 223 6.70 1.11 6.11
N VAL A 224 5.84 1.09 7.13
CA VAL A 224 5.19 2.31 7.66
C VAL A 224 6.17 3.45 7.93
N PRO A 225 7.34 3.24 8.59
CA PRO A 225 8.30 4.31 8.83
C PRO A 225 8.99 4.86 7.58
N GLU A 226 8.91 4.17 6.45
CA GLU A 226 9.45 4.62 5.16
C GLU A 226 8.44 5.51 4.40
N ILE A 227 7.14 5.34 4.68
CA ILE A 227 6.05 5.97 3.94
C ILE A 227 5.47 7.16 4.72
N VAL A 228 5.35 7.05 6.04
CA VAL A 228 4.77 8.08 6.91
C VAL A 228 5.88 8.86 7.60
N ILE A 229 5.92 10.18 7.36
CA ILE A 229 6.86 11.08 8.05
C ILE A 229 6.22 11.47 9.39
N ASP A 230 6.80 10.96 10.50
CA ASP A 230 6.31 11.21 11.84
C ASP A 230 6.25 12.69 12.19
N GLY A 231 5.11 13.15 12.69
CA GLY A 231 4.84 14.55 13.02
C GLY A 231 4.62 15.47 11.80
N VAL A 232 4.64 14.95 10.56
CA VAL A 232 4.44 15.73 9.33
C VAL A 232 3.26 15.22 8.50
N THR A 233 3.27 13.94 8.13
CA THR A 233 2.19 13.32 7.35
C THR A 233 1.33 12.37 8.19
N GLY A 234 1.69 12.19 9.46
CA GLY A 234 1.01 11.34 10.41
C GLY A 234 1.80 11.17 11.69
N PHE A 235 1.40 10.19 12.50
CA PHE A 235 2.14 9.77 13.68
C PHE A 235 2.42 8.26 13.61
N VAL A 236 3.68 7.88 13.78
CA VAL A 236 4.14 6.50 13.82
C VAL A 236 4.40 6.13 15.28
N VAL A 237 3.58 5.23 15.82
CA VAL A 237 3.50 4.93 17.25
C VAL A 237 3.66 3.44 17.55
N ASP A 238 3.97 3.10 18.80
CA ASP A 238 4.28 1.72 19.18
C ASP A 238 3.17 1.05 20.04
N SER A 239 2.08 1.76 20.32
CA SER A 239 1.00 1.24 21.16
C SER A 239 -0.33 1.95 20.96
N VAL A 240 -1.43 1.29 21.34
CA VAL A 240 -2.77 1.88 21.38
C VAL A 240 -2.79 3.15 22.24
N GLY A 241 -2.13 3.14 23.40
CA GLY A 241 -2.08 4.34 24.27
C GLY A 241 -1.37 5.53 23.61
N ALA A 242 -0.31 5.26 22.85
CA ALA A 242 0.38 6.31 22.08
C ALA A 242 -0.48 6.79 20.90
N MET A 243 -1.24 5.91 20.25
CA MET A 243 -2.15 6.26 19.16
C MET A 243 -3.31 7.13 19.67
N ILE A 244 -3.85 6.85 20.87
CA ILE A 244 -4.87 7.70 21.49
C ILE A 244 -4.34 9.12 21.70
N ARG A 245 -3.14 9.28 22.25
CA ARG A 245 -2.52 10.62 22.39
C ARG A 245 -2.25 11.31 21.06
N ALA A 246 -1.97 10.53 20.02
CA ALA A 246 -1.77 11.05 18.66
C ALA A 246 -3.07 11.61 18.06
N VAL A 247 -4.25 11.04 18.41
CA VAL A 247 -5.56 11.56 17.99
C VAL A 247 -5.76 13.02 18.42
N GLU A 248 -5.31 13.40 19.62
CA GLU A 248 -5.41 14.77 20.13
C GLU A 248 -4.54 15.76 19.38
N ARG A 249 -3.56 15.28 18.63
CA ARG A 249 -2.56 16.09 17.93
C ARG A 249 -2.78 16.18 16.42
N ILE A 250 -3.80 15.51 15.88
CA ILE A 250 -4.08 15.47 14.44
C ILE A 250 -4.23 16.88 13.86
N GLU A 251 -4.86 17.80 14.61
CA GLU A 251 -5.12 19.18 14.18
C GLU A 251 -3.84 20.00 13.88
N HIS A 252 -2.69 19.54 14.38
CA HIS A 252 -1.40 20.19 14.10
C HIS A 252 -0.76 19.74 12.78
N LEU A 253 -1.35 18.74 12.12
CA LEU A 253 -0.84 18.22 10.85
C LEU A 253 -1.44 19.01 9.66
N ASP A 254 -0.58 19.47 8.77
CA ASP A 254 -1.01 20.13 7.53
C ASP A 254 -1.33 19.09 6.45
N ARG A 255 -2.60 18.99 6.09
CA ARG A 255 -3.10 18.07 5.06
C ARG A 255 -2.43 18.28 3.69
N ARG A 256 -2.01 19.50 3.37
CA ARG A 256 -1.24 19.80 2.15
C ARG A 256 0.11 19.11 2.13
N LYS A 257 0.74 18.92 3.31
CA LYS A 257 2.01 18.19 3.40
C LYS A 257 1.80 16.70 3.13
N CYS A 258 0.67 16.12 3.54
CA CYS A 258 0.32 14.74 3.20
C CYS A 258 0.24 14.57 1.68
N ARG A 259 -0.54 15.43 1.00
CA ARG A 259 -0.70 15.41 -0.45
C ARG A 259 0.63 15.61 -1.17
N ARG A 260 1.39 16.65 -0.82
CA ARG A 260 2.68 16.94 -1.44
C ARG A 260 3.66 15.79 -1.31
N HIS A 261 3.70 15.15 -0.16
CA HIS A 261 4.57 13.99 0.06
C HIS A 261 4.28 12.85 -0.92
N VAL A 262 3.00 12.58 -1.20
CA VAL A 262 2.63 11.56 -2.20
C VAL A 262 2.97 12.02 -3.62
N ASP A 263 2.69 13.28 -3.98
CA ASP A 263 3.01 13.84 -5.29
C ASP A 263 4.52 13.75 -5.58
N GLU A 264 5.36 13.97 -4.56
CA GLU A 264 6.82 14.01 -4.68
C GLU A 264 7.46 12.61 -4.68
N TYR A 265 7.01 11.70 -3.82
CA TYR A 265 7.71 10.44 -3.57
C TYR A 265 6.96 9.18 -4.04
N PHE A 266 5.65 9.29 -4.27
CA PHE A 266 4.79 8.15 -4.60
C PHE A 266 3.87 8.42 -5.79
N SER A 267 4.33 9.23 -6.75
CA SER A 267 3.60 9.43 -8.00
C SER A 267 3.77 8.25 -8.94
N ILE A 268 2.72 7.95 -9.73
CA ILE A 268 2.78 6.89 -10.74
C ILE A 268 3.82 7.20 -11.82
N GLY A 269 4.04 8.51 -12.13
CA GLY A 269 5.08 8.96 -13.06
C GLY A 269 6.48 8.60 -12.55
N GLY A 270 6.81 8.95 -11.30
CA GLY A 270 8.10 8.63 -10.70
C GLY A 270 8.36 7.12 -10.58
N MET A 271 7.30 6.33 -10.27
CA MET A 271 7.40 4.88 -10.32
C MET A 271 7.72 4.38 -11.73
N ALA A 272 7.02 4.87 -12.76
CA ALA A 272 7.23 4.47 -14.14
C ALA A 272 8.63 4.86 -14.65
N GLU A 273 9.12 6.04 -14.31
CA GLU A 273 10.50 6.49 -14.62
C GLU A 273 11.53 5.56 -14.00
N SER A 274 11.37 5.18 -12.72
CA SER A 274 12.28 4.26 -12.03
C SER A 274 12.33 2.87 -12.66
N TYR A 275 11.20 2.37 -13.18
CA TYR A 275 11.17 1.12 -13.95
C TYR A 275 11.82 1.30 -15.33
N ALA A 276 11.58 2.41 -16.04
CA ALA A 276 12.18 2.68 -17.35
C ALA A 276 13.71 2.75 -17.25
N GLU A 277 14.25 3.41 -16.21
CA GLU A 277 15.69 3.42 -15.93
C GLU A 277 16.23 2.00 -15.72
N LEU A 278 15.57 1.20 -14.85
CA LEU A 278 15.99 -0.17 -14.59
C LEU A 278 15.99 -1.01 -15.87
N TYR A 279 14.97 -0.89 -16.71
CA TYR A 279 14.90 -1.64 -17.98
C TYR A 279 16.02 -1.23 -18.94
N ALA A 280 16.34 0.06 -19.03
CA ALA A 280 17.45 0.54 -19.84
C ALA A 280 18.80 -0.01 -19.34
N GLU A 281 19.06 0.06 -18.02
CA GLU A 281 20.26 -0.48 -17.39
C GLU A 281 20.45 -1.99 -17.70
N LEU A 282 19.37 -2.76 -17.63
CA LEU A 282 19.41 -4.21 -17.86
C LEU A 282 19.56 -4.56 -19.35
N ALA A 283 18.95 -3.79 -20.25
CA ALA A 283 19.09 -3.97 -21.70
C ALA A 283 20.54 -3.70 -22.14
N ASP A 284 21.11 -2.57 -21.69
CA ASP A 284 22.51 -2.22 -22.00
C ASP A 284 23.49 -3.30 -21.48
N ALA A 285 23.23 -3.84 -20.28
CA ALA A 285 24.06 -4.90 -19.72
C ALA A 285 23.95 -6.22 -20.52
N ALA A 286 22.77 -6.55 -21.04
CA ALA A 286 22.55 -7.73 -21.87
C ALA A 286 23.27 -7.60 -23.22
N ASP A 287 23.17 -6.46 -23.91
CA ASP A 287 23.86 -6.18 -25.17
C ASP A 287 25.39 -6.27 -25.03
N LEU A 288 25.94 -5.75 -23.91
CA LEU A 288 27.35 -5.83 -23.60
C LEU A 288 27.82 -7.28 -23.31
N SER A 289 26.96 -8.15 -22.88
CA SER A 289 27.27 -9.57 -22.59
C SER A 289 27.34 -10.41 -23.86
N GLU A 290 26.60 -10.04 -24.91
CA GLU A 290 26.55 -10.72 -26.20
C GLU A 290 27.60 -10.21 -27.19
N ALA A 291 28.18 -9.02 -26.93
CA ALA A 291 29.24 -8.48 -27.82
C ALA A 291 30.53 -9.28 -27.69
N PRO A 292 31.16 -9.69 -28.82
CA PRO A 292 32.45 -10.36 -28.81
C PRO A 292 33.51 -9.48 -28.12
N ALA A 293 34.42 -10.10 -27.38
CA ALA A 293 35.39 -9.43 -26.48
C ALA A 293 36.26 -8.35 -27.15
N SER A 294 36.24 -8.22 -28.51
CA SER A 294 36.95 -7.23 -29.31
C SER A 294 36.24 -5.87 -29.40
N ASP A 295 34.93 -5.75 -29.05
CA ASP A 295 34.14 -4.56 -29.37
C ASP A 295 33.64 -3.77 -28.15
N ARG A 296 34.16 -4.05 -26.94
CA ARG A 296 33.70 -3.45 -25.69
C ARG A 296 34.08 -1.97 -25.47
N SER A 297 34.58 -1.28 -26.49
CA SER A 297 35.12 0.09 -26.34
C SER A 297 34.36 1.22 -27.02
N VAL A 298 33.23 1.00 -27.72
CA VAL A 298 32.50 2.10 -28.40
C VAL A 298 30.98 1.85 -28.39
N SER A 299 30.20 2.62 -27.68
CA SER A 299 29.16 3.54 -28.14
C SER A 299 28.09 3.82 -27.06
N ARG A 300 28.04 5.10 -26.65
CA ARG A 300 26.83 5.70 -26.05
C ARG A 300 25.99 6.22 -27.21
N GLY A 301 24.95 5.52 -27.61
CA GLY A 301 23.96 5.95 -28.60
C GLY A 301 22.63 6.24 -27.95
N SER A 302 22.10 7.44 -28.17
CA SER A 302 20.81 7.93 -27.65
C SER A 302 19.66 7.16 -28.30
N LEU A 303 18.84 6.50 -27.52
CA LEU A 303 17.55 5.95 -27.93
C LEU A 303 16.50 7.07 -28.03
N HIS A 304 16.00 7.33 -29.22
CA HIS A 304 14.83 8.17 -29.47
C HIS A 304 13.58 7.32 -29.31
N ILE A 305 12.80 7.59 -28.27
CA ILE A 305 11.46 7.01 -28.10
C ILE A 305 10.50 7.80 -28.98
N GLN A 306 10.05 7.21 -30.09
CA GLN A 306 8.92 7.74 -30.86
C GLN A 306 7.62 7.44 -30.11
N GLY A 307 6.82 8.49 -29.87
CA GLY A 307 5.58 8.42 -29.12
C GLY A 307 4.55 7.47 -29.72
N ILE A 308 3.89 6.74 -28.87
CA ILE A 308 2.66 6.02 -29.18
C ILE A 308 1.50 6.94 -28.81
N ASN A 309 0.86 7.53 -29.83
CA ASN A 309 -0.47 8.12 -29.74
C ASN A 309 -1.51 7.00 -29.91
N ALA A 310 -2.35 6.76 -28.94
CA ALA A 310 -3.76 6.38 -29.05
C ALA A 310 -4.41 6.37 -27.66
#